data_34181208739d68761a644758eeddb774
#
_entry.id   34181208739d68761a644758eeddb774
#
_cell.length_a   1.000
_cell.length_b   1.000
_cell.length_c   1.000
_cell.angle_alpha   90.00
_cell.angle_beta   90.00
_cell.angle_gamma   90.00
#
_symmetry.space_group_name_H-M   'P 1'
#
loop_
_entity.id
_entity.type
_entity.pdbx_description
1 polymer ?
#
loop_
_entity_poly.entity_id
_entity_poly.type
_entity_poly.pdbx_seq_one_letter_code
_entity_poly.pdbx_strand_id
1 'polypeptide(L)'
;LKKVSIIDVAKHAGVSVSTVSLVLRQKGKISEATIEKVNAAINTLGYVHNVAAANLRANTSNLIGLILRDFSDSFSIKVMASIVQDLEKQGYMVFLGQPQNDHDHLERCLLSFKQQGVAGVIYLASDTRTSTLPEQIRRCPLPLVVVSQSLLDEKCNLVMRDNRQAANLAVRYLIERGHRNIAYIGGREGCLIREQRLLGFRSAMTQNGLVWRDEYSPACSDDTLAAGFATRQLLEKTTPSPPSSATLRMP
;
A
#
# COMPACT_ATOMS: atom_id res chain seq x y z
N LEU A 1 14.11 -15.64 -35.37
CA LEU A 1 15.39 -15.62 -34.62
C LEU A 1 15.32 -16.71 -33.55
N LYS A 2 16.30 -17.65 -33.61
CA LYS A 2 16.39 -18.74 -32.62
C LYS A 2 16.74 -18.13 -31.24
N LYS A 3 15.88 -18.35 -30.28
CA LYS A 3 16.10 -17.81 -28.92
C LYS A 3 17.29 -18.55 -28.28
N VAL A 4 18.28 -17.79 -27.82
CA VAL A 4 19.45 -18.34 -27.12
C VAL A 4 19.00 -19.04 -25.85
N SER A 5 19.52 -20.25 -25.63
CA SER A 5 19.19 -21.09 -24.49
C SER A 5 20.29 -21.14 -23.43
N ILE A 6 20.00 -21.58 -22.21
CA ILE A 6 21.02 -21.82 -21.19
C ILE A 6 22.05 -22.86 -21.61
N ILE A 7 21.66 -23.79 -22.52
CA ILE A 7 22.59 -24.79 -23.09
C ILE A 7 23.63 -24.12 -23.99
N ASP A 8 23.21 -23.11 -24.74
CA ASP A 8 24.15 -22.39 -25.64
C ASP A 8 25.15 -21.58 -24.80
N VAL A 9 24.72 -20.97 -23.69
CA VAL A 9 25.60 -20.29 -22.74
C VAL A 9 26.60 -21.26 -22.11
N ALA A 10 26.13 -22.43 -21.67
CA ALA A 10 26.99 -23.47 -21.08
C ALA A 10 28.08 -23.94 -22.06
N LYS A 11 27.72 -24.18 -23.33
CA LYS A 11 28.67 -24.55 -24.41
C LYS A 11 29.66 -23.44 -24.65
N HIS A 12 29.23 -22.18 -24.75
CA HIS A 12 30.11 -21.05 -25.05
C HIS A 12 31.08 -20.76 -23.87
N ALA A 13 30.62 -20.89 -22.64
CA ALA A 13 31.44 -20.70 -21.43
C ALA A 13 32.35 -21.91 -21.10
N GLY A 14 32.15 -23.07 -21.75
CA GLY A 14 32.90 -24.29 -21.46
C GLY A 14 32.58 -24.90 -20.08
N VAL A 15 31.36 -24.76 -19.61
CA VAL A 15 30.89 -25.24 -18.28
C VAL A 15 29.62 -26.05 -18.42
N SER A 16 29.21 -26.73 -17.33
CA SER A 16 27.95 -27.46 -17.32
C SER A 16 26.74 -26.50 -17.20
N VAL A 17 25.56 -26.94 -17.67
CA VAL A 17 24.30 -26.20 -17.52
C VAL A 17 23.98 -25.94 -16.04
N SER A 18 24.29 -26.88 -15.15
CA SER A 18 24.14 -26.71 -13.70
C SER A 18 25.02 -25.59 -13.16
N THR A 19 26.27 -25.46 -13.65
CA THR A 19 27.16 -24.35 -13.28
C THR A 19 26.60 -23.01 -13.71
N VAL A 20 26.11 -22.88 -14.95
CA VAL A 20 25.44 -21.64 -15.41
C VAL A 20 24.23 -21.32 -14.55
N SER A 21 23.41 -22.32 -14.21
CA SER A 21 22.24 -22.14 -13.33
C SER A 21 22.61 -21.68 -11.92
N LEU A 22 23.72 -22.15 -11.36
CA LEU A 22 24.22 -21.71 -10.05
C LEU A 22 24.73 -20.27 -10.09
N VAL A 23 25.47 -19.89 -11.17
CA VAL A 23 25.90 -18.50 -11.38
C VAL A 23 24.72 -17.56 -11.49
N LEU A 24 23.71 -17.89 -12.31
CA LEU A 24 22.50 -17.07 -12.49
C LEU A 24 21.70 -16.89 -11.19
N ARG A 25 21.73 -17.88 -10.29
CA ARG A 25 21.04 -17.81 -8.99
C ARG A 25 21.90 -17.24 -7.88
N GLN A 26 23.16 -16.91 -8.15
CA GLN A 26 24.15 -16.47 -7.16
C GLN A 26 24.25 -17.45 -5.96
N LYS A 27 24.17 -18.74 -6.23
CA LYS A 27 24.20 -19.82 -5.21
C LYS A 27 25.38 -20.74 -5.47
N GLY A 28 25.90 -21.34 -4.38
CA GLY A 28 27.01 -22.30 -4.43
C GLY A 28 28.38 -21.62 -4.37
N LYS A 29 29.43 -22.43 -4.12
CA LYS A 29 30.83 -21.99 -4.15
C LYS A 29 31.36 -22.11 -5.59
N ILE A 30 31.21 -21.07 -6.38
CA ILE A 30 31.71 -20.97 -7.75
C ILE A 30 32.93 -20.01 -7.76
N SER A 31 34.01 -20.37 -8.41
CA SER A 31 35.18 -19.49 -8.50
C SER A 31 34.86 -18.23 -9.33
N GLU A 32 35.47 -17.09 -8.97
CA GLU A 32 35.29 -15.83 -9.69
C GLU A 32 35.59 -15.97 -11.18
N ALA A 33 36.67 -16.68 -11.55
CA ALA A 33 37.03 -16.94 -12.95
C ALA A 33 35.92 -17.68 -13.73
N THR A 34 35.16 -18.56 -13.05
CA THR A 34 34.04 -19.25 -13.70
C THR A 34 32.82 -18.32 -13.83
N ILE A 35 32.58 -17.48 -12.83
CA ILE A 35 31.49 -16.46 -12.86
C ILE A 35 31.76 -15.50 -14.04
N GLU A 36 32.98 -14.99 -14.18
CA GLU A 36 33.39 -14.10 -15.28
C GLU A 36 33.16 -14.74 -16.65
N LYS A 37 33.62 -16.01 -16.85
CA LYS A 37 33.39 -16.74 -18.09
C LYS A 37 31.93 -16.88 -18.46
N VAL A 38 31.08 -17.21 -17.47
CA VAL A 38 29.64 -17.35 -17.70
C VAL A 38 29.01 -16.00 -18.02
N ASN A 39 29.36 -14.93 -17.31
CA ASN A 39 28.83 -13.58 -17.56
C ASN A 39 29.27 -13.06 -18.93
N ALA A 40 30.52 -13.29 -19.34
CA ALA A 40 31.00 -12.96 -20.68
C ALA A 40 30.21 -13.70 -21.78
N ALA A 41 29.94 -15.00 -21.57
CA ALA A 41 29.14 -15.79 -22.51
C ALA A 41 27.67 -15.28 -22.59
N ILE A 42 27.06 -14.92 -21.47
CA ILE A 42 25.71 -14.32 -21.40
C ILE A 42 25.66 -13.05 -22.24
N ASN A 43 26.61 -12.14 -22.02
CA ASN A 43 26.68 -10.84 -22.71
C ASN A 43 26.92 -11.03 -24.21
N THR A 44 27.87 -11.90 -24.61
CA THR A 44 28.19 -12.15 -26.01
C THR A 44 27.02 -12.75 -26.78
N LEU A 45 26.31 -13.66 -26.18
CA LEU A 45 25.17 -14.33 -26.80
C LEU A 45 23.86 -13.56 -26.70
N GLY A 46 23.81 -12.49 -25.92
CA GLY A 46 22.56 -11.78 -25.62
C GLY A 46 21.54 -12.67 -24.90
N TYR A 47 22.01 -13.59 -24.04
CA TYR A 47 21.09 -14.48 -23.30
C TYR A 47 20.35 -13.73 -22.25
N VAL A 48 19.00 -13.82 -22.31
CA VAL A 48 18.10 -13.32 -21.28
C VAL A 48 17.61 -14.50 -20.42
N HIS A 49 17.91 -14.44 -19.13
CA HIS A 49 17.49 -15.49 -18.21
C HIS A 49 15.95 -15.58 -18.15
N ASN A 50 15.41 -16.74 -18.45
CA ASN A 50 13.98 -17.00 -18.34
C ASN A 50 13.63 -17.31 -16.86
N VAL A 51 13.37 -16.24 -16.11
CA VAL A 51 13.02 -16.33 -14.68
C VAL A 51 11.72 -17.11 -14.48
N ALA A 52 10.74 -16.99 -15.39
CA ALA A 52 9.47 -17.73 -15.30
C ALA A 52 9.72 -19.25 -15.38
N ALA A 53 10.57 -19.73 -16.30
CA ALA A 53 10.91 -21.13 -16.38
C ALA A 53 11.74 -21.61 -15.17
N ALA A 54 12.56 -20.73 -14.59
CA ALA A 54 13.31 -21.05 -13.38
C ALA A 54 12.39 -21.14 -12.14
N ASN A 55 11.46 -20.23 -12.01
CA ASN A 55 10.46 -20.20 -10.95
C ASN A 55 9.54 -21.41 -11.00
N LEU A 56 9.11 -21.82 -12.19
CA LEU A 56 8.29 -23.00 -12.40
C LEU A 56 8.98 -24.27 -11.87
N ARG A 57 10.30 -24.43 -12.18
CA ARG A 57 11.09 -25.58 -11.68
C ARG A 57 11.35 -25.54 -10.18
N ALA A 58 11.44 -24.35 -9.60
CA ALA A 58 11.69 -24.15 -8.18
C ALA A 58 10.39 -24.12 -7.34
N ASN A 59 9.24 -24.17 -8.00
CA ASN A 59 7.92 -23.95 -7.40
C ASN A 59 7.86 -22.66 -6.55
N THR A 60 8.52 -21.61 -7.02
CA THR A 60 8.58 -20.30 -6.37
C THR A 60 8.22 -19.21 -7.37
N SER A 61 7.74 -18.10 -6.89
CA SER A 61 7.50 -16.90 -7.71
C SER A 61 8.08 -15.67 -7.04
N ASN A 62 8.68 -14.80 -7.84
CA ASN A 62 9.10 -13.47 -7.40
C ASN A 62 8.14 -12.36 -7.87
N LEU A 63 6.93 -12.75 -8.29
CA LEU A 63 5.88 -11.80 -8.69
C LEU A 63 4.89 -11.60 -7.54
N ILE A 64 4.58 -10.35 -7.24
CA ILE A 64 3.52 -9.96 -6.29
C ILE A 64 2.46 -9.21 -7.07
N GLY A 65 1.20 -9.64 -6.92
CA GLY A 65 0.05 -8.89 -7.43
C GLY A 65 -0.27 -7.74 -6.47
N LEU A 66 -0.38 -6.52 -6.99
CA LEU A 66 -0.81 -5.37 -6.21
C LEU A 66 -2.06 -4.78 -6.85
N ILE A 67 -3.14 -4.68 -6.08
CA ILE A 67 -4.40 -4.11 -6.54
C ILE A 67 -4.61 -2.75 -5.87
N LEU A 68 -4.77 -1.71 -6.71
CA LEU A 68 -5.17 -0.38 -6.31
C LEU A 68 -6.40 0.04 -7.11
N ARG A 69 -7.50 0.34 -6.44
CA ARG A 69 -8.77 0.67 -7.11
C ARG A 69 -8.86 2.12 -7.57
N ASP A 70 -8.25 3.03 -6.83
CA ASP A 70 -8.36 4.46 -7.09
C ASP A 70 -6.99 5.14 -7.04
N PHE A 71 -6.59 5.73 -8.16
CA PHE A 71 -5.37 6.53 -8.29
C PHE A 71 -5.57 8.01 -7.96
N SER A 72 -6.79 8.45 -7.63
CA SER A 72 -7.02 9.83 -7.19
C SER A 72 -6.62 10.05 -5.72
N ASP A 73 -6.57 8.99 -4.91
CA ASP A 73 -6.13 9.06 -3.52
C ASP A 73 -4.59 9.13 -3.41
N SER A 74 -4.10 10.32 -3.11
CA SER A 74 -2.66 10.59 -2.98
C SER A 74 -1.98 9.77 -1.88
N PHE A 75 -2.72 9.36 -0.84
CA PHE A 75 -2.19 8.50 0.21
C PHE A 75 -1.94 7.07 -0.31
N SER A 76 -2.93 6.48 -0.98
CA SER A 76 -2.82 5.14 -1.55
C SER A 76 -1.70 5.05 -2.59
N ILE A 77 -1.50 6.11 -3.40
CA ILE A 77 -0.37 6.19 -4.34
C ILE A 77 0.98 6.17 -3.60
N LYS A 78 1.13 6.94 -2.53
CA LYS A 78 2.38 6.97 -1.74
C LYS A 78 2.66 5.61 -1.08
N VAL A 79 1.62 4.98 -0.54
CA VAL A 79 1.73 3.62 0.04
C VAL A 79 2.13 2.62 -1.03
N MET A 80 1.48 2.64 -2.19
CA MET A 80 1.83 1.79 -3.33
C MET A 80 3.29 1.98 -3.73
N ALA A 81 3.74 3.21 -3.92
CA ALA A 81 5.12 3.50 -4.30
C ALA A 81 6.13 2.95 -3.30
N SER A 82 5.86 3.08 -2.00
CA SER A 82 6.71 2.53 -0.94
C SER A 82 6.74 1.00 -0.96
N ILE A 83 5.58 0.35 -1.14
CA ILE A 83 5.49 -1.11 -1.25
C ILE A 83 6.30 -1.60 -2.45
N VAL A 84 6.12 -0.99 -3.62
CA VAL A 84 6.86 -1.35 -4.84
C VAL A 84 8.36 -1.24 -4.61
N GLN A 85 8.82 -0.12 -4.07
CA GLN A 85 10.24 0.12 -3.81
C GLN A 85 10.84 -0.92 -2.85
N ASP A 86 10.14 -1.30 -1.80
CA ASP A 86 10.64 -2.26 -0.82
C ASP A 86 10.60 -3.70 -1.35
N LEU A 87 9.61 -4.05 -2.15
CA LEU A 87 9.54 -5.35 -2.84
C LEU A 87 10.67 -5.49 -3.87
N GLU A 88 10.95 -4.45 -4.65
CA GLU A 88 12.06 -4.44 -5.62
C GLU A 88 13.42 -4.64 -4.94
N LYS A 89 13.68 -4.00 -3.80
CA LYS A 89 14.90 -4.22 -3.01
C LYS A 89 15.08 -5.67 -2.57
N GLN A 90 13.98 -6.39 -2.40
CA GLN A 90 13.97 -7.80 -2.02
C GLN A 90 13.95 -8.76 -3.24
N GLY A 91 14.04 -8.22 -4.45
CA GLY A 91 14.05 -9.01 -5.69
C GLY A 91 12.68 -9.44 -6.20
N TYR A 92 11.60 -8.88 -5.66
CA TYR A 92 10.25 -9.09 -6.18
C TYR A 92 9.93 -8.08 -7.28
N MET A 93 9.10 -8.52 -8.22
CA MET A 93 8.46 -7.66 -9.22
C MET A 93 6.98 -7.50 -8.89
N VAL A 94 6.45 -6.32 -9.15
CA VAL A 94 5.04 -6.03 -8.88
C VAL A 94 4.24 -6.05 -10.17
N PHE A 95 3.15 -6.82 -10.15
CA PHE A 95 2.15 -6.85 -11.21
C PHE A 95 0.93 -6.05 -10.76
N LEU A 96 0.77 -4.84 -11.29
CA LEU A 96 -0.27 -3.91 -10.86
C LEU A 96 -1.60 -4.21 -11.54
N GLY A 97 -2.66 -4.30 -10.73
CA GLY A 97 -4.04 -4.39 -11.16
C GLY A 97 -4.86 -3.19 -10.74
N GLN A 98 -5.65 -2.64 -11.68
CA GLN A 98 -6.57 -1.53 -11.40
C GLN A 98 -7.99 -1.91 -11.86
N PRO A 99 -8.76 -2.59 -11.03
CA PRO A 99 -10.10 -3.03 -11.41
C PRO A 99 -11.16 -1.93 -11.39
N GLN A 100 -10.81 -0.69 -11.04
CA GLN A 100 -11.79 0.39 -10.80
C GLN A 100 -12.87 -0.06 -9.78
N ASN A 101 -14.12 0.37 -9.96
CA ASN A 101 -15.25 -0.06 -9.12
C ASN A 101 -16.09 -1.17 -9.75
N ASP A 102 -15.50 -1.96 -10.64
CA ASP A 102 -16.17 -3.04 -11.38
C ASP A 102 -15.78 -4.41 -10.76
N HIS A 103 -16.78 -5.16 -10.31
CA HIS A 103 -16.60 -6.48 -9.70
C HIS A 103 -16.07 -7.51 -10.70
N ASP A 104 -16.54 -7.49 -11.93
CA ASP A 104 -16.10 -8.41 -12.99
C ASP A 104 -14.64 -8.14 -13.37
N HIS A 105 -14.25 -6.86 -13.35
CA HIS A 105 -12.87 -6.47 -13.62
C HIS A 105 -11.93 -6.91 -12.48
N LEU A 106 -12.38 -6.84 -11.24
CA LEU A 106 -11.62 -7.34 -10.10
C LEU A 106 -11.39 -8.86 -10.21
N GLU A 107 -12.41 -9.63 -10.59
CA GLU A 107 -12.29 -11.06 -10.76
C GLU A 107 -11.33 -11.43 -11.90
N ARG A 108 -11.44 -10.76 -13.04
CA ARG A 108 -10.51 -10.93 -14.17
C ARG A 108 -9.06 -10.59 -13.77
N CYS A 109 -8.86 -9.55 -12.95
CA CYS A 109 -7.56 -9.16 -12.43
C CYS A 109 -6.96 -10.27 -11.57
N LEU A 110 -7.71 -10.81 -10.62
CA LEU A 110 -7.27 -11.92 -9.76
C LEU A 110 -6.99 -13.20 -10.56
N LEU A 111 -7.82 -13.50 -11.57
CA LEU A 111 -7.58 -14.62 -12.48
C LEU A 111 -6.26 -14.44 -13.24
N SER A 112 -6.02 -13.24 -13.78
CA SER A 112 -4.77 -12.91 -14.48
C SER A 112 -3.54 -13.07 -13.56
N PHE A 113 -3.64 -12.65 -12.30
CA PHE A 113 -2.58 -12.84 -11.31
C PHE A 113 -2.29 -14.32 -11.09
N LYS A 114 -3.33 -15.14 -10.94
CA LYS A 114 -3.19 -16.59 -10.79
C LYS A 114 -2.54 -17.22 -12.03
N GLN A 115 -2.94 -16.82 -13.24
CA GLN A 115 -2.39 -17.31 -14.50
C GLN A 115 -0.91 -16.93 -14.66
N GLN A 116 -0.51 -15.75 -14.20
CA GLN A 116 0.88 -15.30 -14.20
C GLN A 116 1.72 -15.88 -13.05
N GLY A 117 1.10 -16.66 -12.17
CA GLY A 117 1.78 -17.33 -11.08
C GLY A 117 2.34 -16.36 -10.03
N VAL A 118 1.60 -15.33 -9.65
CA VAL A 118 2.03 -14.44 -8.55
C VAL A 118 2.09 -15.23 -7.23
N ALA A 119 3.07 -14.92 -6.38
CA ALA A 119 3.26 -15.57 -5.09
C ALA A 119 2.20 -15.17 -4.05
N GLY A 120 1.63 -13.99 -4.19
CA GLY A 120 0.61 -13.45 -3.31
C GLY A 120 0.06 -12.13 -3.83
N VAL A 121 -0.96 -11.62 -3.14
CA VAL A 121 -1.67 -10.40 -3.52
C VAL A 121 -1.65 -9.41 -2.36
N ILE A 122 -1.34 -8.15 -2.67
CA ILE A 122 -1.55 -7.01 -1.80
C ILE A 122 -2.73 -6.21 -2.33
N TYR A 123 -3.77 -6.06 -1.53
CA TYR A 123 -4.96 -5.29 -1.88
C TYR A 123 -5.00 -3.98 -1.11
N LEU A 124 -4.87 -2.85 -1.83
CA LEU A 124 -5.02 -1.51 -1.25
C LEU A 124 -6.50 -1.12 -1.29
N ALA A 125 -7.16 -1.23 -0.15
CA ALA A 125 -8.56 -0.88 0.00
C ALA A 125 -8.70 0.64 0.17
N SER A 126 -9.09 1.33 -0.89
CA SER A 126 -9.29 2.78 -0.92
C SER A 126 -10.72 3.20 -0.53
N ASP A 127 -11.68 2.29 -0.49
CA ASP A 127 -13.05 2.64 -0.11
C ASP A 127 -13.18 2.83 1.39
N THR A 128 -13.47 4.07 1.78
CA THR A 128 -13.62 4.50 3.18
C THR A 128 -15.06 4.44 3.69
N ARG A 129 -16.01 4.03 2.83
CA ARG A 129 -17.43 3.95 3.14
C ARG A 129 -17.90 2.56 3.54
N THR A 130 -17.13 1.53 3.21
CA THR A 130 -17.47 0.14 3.54
C THR A 130 -16.47 -0.44 4.52
N SER A 131 -16.98 -1.18 5.51
CA SER A 131 -16.19 -1.95 6.46
C SER A 131 -15.91 -3.38 5.99
N THR A 132 -16.39 -3.76 4.80
CA THR A 132 -16.29 -5.13 4.28
C THR A 132 -15.48 -5.20 3.01
N LEU A 133 -14.70 -6.28 2.88
CA LEU A 133 -13.97 -6.59 1.65
C LEU A 133 -14.93 -7.07 0.55
N PRO A 134 -14.62 -6.77 -0.73
CA PRO A 134 -15.28 -7.43 -1.85
C PRO A 134 -15.19 -8.95 -1.73
N GLU A 135 -16.28 -9.64 -2.12
CA GLU A 135 -16.35 -11.10 -2.03
C GLU A 135 -15.22 -11.79 -2.79
N GLN A 136 -14.84 -11.26 -3.95
CA GLN A 136 -13.74 -11.76 -4.77
C GLN A 136 -12.40 -11.74 -4.02
N ILE A 137 -12.16 -10.69 -3.21
CA ILE A 137 -10.96 -10.58 -2.38
C ILE A 137 -11.01 -11.59 -1.24
N ARG A 138 -12.15 -11.73 -0.57
CA ARG A 138 -12.32 -12.71 0.53
C ARG A 138 -12.15 -14.16 0.07
N ARG A 139 -12.52 -14.46 -1.18
CA ARG A 139 -12.37 -15.78 -1.80
C ARG A 139 -11.06 -15.97 -2.54
N CYS A 140 -10.16 -15.00 -2.50
CA CYS A 140 -8.88 -15.11 -3.18
C CYS A 140 -8.10 -16.34 -2.67
N PRO A 141 -7.73 -17.28 -3.53
CA PRO A 141 -7.02 -18.48 -3.11
C PRO A 141 -5.52 -18.26 -2.91
N LEU A 142 -5.01 -17.07 -3.24
CA LEU A 142 -3.62 -16.70 -3.09
C LEU A 142 -3.37 -16.11 -1.69
N PRO A 143 -2.14 -16.19 -1.16
CA PRO A 143 -1.76 -15.44 0.03
C PRO A 143 -2.13 -13.97 -0.14
N LEU A 144 -2.87 -13.42 0.82
CA LEU A 144 -3.45 -12.09 0.73
C LEU A 144 -3.05 -11.21 1.91
N VAL A 145 -2.61 -10.01 1.62
CA VAL A 145 -2.47 -8.93 2.60
C VAL A 145 -3.36 -7.78 2.16
N VAL A 146 -4.17 -7.30 3.07
CA VAL A 146 -5.04 -6.13 2.87
C VAL A 146 -4.44 -4.94 3.57
N VAL A 147 -4.22 -3.85 2.84
CA VAL A 147 -3.86 -2.56 3.41
C VAL A 147 -5.09 -1.67 3.36
N SER A 148 -5.59 -1.27 4.51
CA SER A 148 -6.83 -0.52 4.61
C SER A 148 -6.72 0.62 5.62
N GLN A 149 -7.64 1.56 5.49
CA GLN A 149 -7.79 2.65 6.44
C GLN A 149 -8.95 2.43 7.41
N SER A 150 -9.84 1.48 7.14
CA SER A 150 -11.13 1.36 7.86
C SER A 150 -11.71 -0.04 7.98
N LEU A 151 -11.10 -1.07 7.38
CA LEU A 151 -11.62 -2.43 7.44
C LEU A 151 -11.37 -3.06 8.81
N LEU A 152 -12.35 -3.81 9.28
CA LEU A 152 -12.29 -4.63 10.50
C LEU A 152 -12.67 -6.07 10.13
N ASP A 153 -11.81 -6.75 9.35
CA ASP A 153 -12.03 -8.16 9.01
C ASP A 153 -10.91 -9.01 9.64
N GLU A 154 -11.27 -9.75 10.70
CA GLU A 154 -10.34 -10.59 11.46
C GLU A 154 -9.85 -11.83 10.69
N LYS A 155 -10.43 -12.12 9.52
CA LYS A 155 -10.11 -13.32 8.74
C LYS A 155 -9.00 -13.12 7.71
N CYS A 156 -8.47 -11.91 7.56
CA CYS A 156 -7.40 -11.63 6.62
C CYS A 156 -6.20 -10.98 7.30
N ASN A 157 -5.01 -11.11 6.68
CA ASN A 157 -3.84 -10.36 7.11
C ASN A 157 -4.06 -8.88 6.78
N LEU A 158 -4.29 -8.06 7.82
CA LEU A 158 -4.68 -6.68 7.70
C LEU A 158 -3.58 -5.75 8.23
N VAL A 159 -3.21 -4.78 7.41
CA VAL A 159 -2.36 -3.65 7.80
C VAL A 159 -3.21 -2.39 7.77
N MET A 160 -3.33 -1.70 8.90
CA MET A 160 -4.15 -0.50 9.00
C MET A 160 -3.54 0.55 9.93
N ARG A 161 -3.97 1.80 9.77
CA ARG A 161 -3.64 2.87 10.71
C ARG A 161 -4.64 2.89 11.86
N ASP A 162 -4.15 3.09 13.07
CA ASP A 162 -5.02 3.39 14.21
C ASP A 162 -5.43 4.87 14.15
N ASN A 163 -6.52 5.14 13.40
CA ASN A 163 -7.07 6.47 13.23
C ASN A 163 -7.58 7.08 14.54
N ARG A 164 -8.08 6.25 15.46
CA ARG A 164 -8.58 6.68 16.76
C ARG A 164 -7.42 7.15 17.65
N GLN A 165 -6.38 6.34 17.75
CA GLN A 165 -5.20 6.69 18.54
C GLN A 165 -4.47 7.89 17.95
N ALA A 166 -4.33 7.97 16.63
CA ALA A 166 -3.68 9.10 15.97
C ALA A 166 -4.38 10.43 16.28
N ALA A 167 -5.72 10.46 16.21
CA ALA A 167 -6.48 11.64 16.56
C ALA A 167 -6.37 11.99 18.05
N ASN A 168 -6.43 10.99 18.94
CA ASN A 168 -6.27 11.19 20.38
C ASN A 168 -4.90 11.81 20.71
N LEU A 169 -3.82 11.27 20.16
CA LEU A 169 -2.47 11.79 20.35
C LEU A 169 -2.31 13.24 19.87
N ALA A 170 -2.85 13.55 18.69
CA ALA A 170 -2.77 14.89 18.14
C ALA A 170 -3.51 15.93 19.00
N VAL A 171 -4.69 15.58 19.50
CA VAL A 171 -5.48 16.46 20.38
C VAL A 171 -4.77 16.64 21.73
N ARG A 172 -4.28 15.56 22.33
CA ARG A 172 -3.50 15.64 23.58
C ARG A 172 -2.29 16.55 23.42
N TYR A 173 -1.54 16.42 22.33
CA TYR A 173 -0.41 17.29 22.04
C TYR A 173 -0.80 18.78 22.02
N LEU A 174 -1.94 19.13 21.42
CA LEU A 174 -2.45 20.50 21.42
C LEU A 174 -2.83 20.96 22.83
N ILE A 175 -3.49 20.11 23.62
CA ILE A 175 -3.90 20.40 25.00
C ILE A 175 -2.65 20.64 25.87
N GLU A 176 -1.62 19.84 25.76
CA GLU A 176 -0.35 19.98 26.47
C GLU A 176 0.35 21.31 26.11
N ARG A 177 0.13 21.84 24.90
CA ARG A 177 0.60 23.17 24.45
C ARG A 177 -0.29 24.32 24.91
N GLY A 178 -1.31 24.05 25.73
CA GLY A 178 -2.21 25.07 26.28
C GLY A 178 -3.44 25.39 25.46
N HIS A 179 -3.65 24.74 24.30
CA HIS A 179 -4.85 24.96 23.51
C HIS A 179 -6.09 24.34 24.20
N ARG A 180 -7.17 25.10 24.23
CA ARG A 180 -8.45 24.65 24.82
C ARG A 180 -9.58 24.62 23.81
N ASN A 181 -9.55 25.49 22.80
CA ASN A 181 -10.50 25.52 21.71
C ASN A 181 -9.87 24.82 20.51
N ILE A 182 -10.25 23.56 20.31
CA ILE A 182 -9.69 22.68 19.27
C ILE A 182 -10.81 22.25 18.35
N ALA A 183 -10.58 22.34 17.04
CA ALA A 183 -11.52 21.90 16.02
C ALA A 183 -10.93 20.75 15.19
N TYR A 184 -11.80 19.91 14.66
CA TYR A 184 -11.46 18.86 13.71
C TYR A 184 -12.11 19.15 12.36
N ILE A 185 -11.30 19.28 11.31
CA ILE A 185 -11.79 19.49 9.94
C ILE A 185 -11.29 18.32 9.07
N GLY A 186 -12.21 17.70 8.35
CA GLY A 186 -11.87 16.68 7.36
C GLY A 186 -12.75 15.43 7.39
N GLY A 187 -12.67 14.70 6.30
CA GLY A 187 -13.46 13.50 6.02
C GLY A 187 -14.93 13.80 5.73
N ARG A 188 -15.48 13.07 4.77
CA ARG A 188 -16.90 13.18 4.40
C ARG A 188 -17.78 12.61 5.51
N GLU A 189 -18.99 13.07 5.57
CA GLU A 189 -20.02 12.48 6.43
C GLU A 189 -20.23 11.00 6.10
N GLY A 190 -20.38 10.14 7.13
CA GLY A 190 -20.49 8.68 6.95
C GLY A 190 -19.18 7.97 6.57
N CYS A 191 -18.03 8.69 6.54
CA CYS A 191 -16.73 8.07 6.31
C CYS A 191 -16.20 7.43 7.60
N LEU A 192 -15.92 6.13 7.58
CA LEU A 192 -15.44 5.36 8.74
C LEU A 192 -14.15 5.93 9.34
N ILE A 193 -13.25 6.43 8.50
CA ILE A 193 -12.00 7.07 8.96
C ILE A 193 -12.32 8.31 9.79
N ARG A 194 -13.25 9.15 9.31
CA ARG A 194 -13.71 10.32 10.05
C ARG A 194 -14.32 9.93 11.39
N GLU A 195 -15.18 8.93 11.41
CA GLU A 195 -15.82 8.45 12.65
C GLU A 195 -14.78 7.99 13.67
N GLN A 196 -13.81 7.19 13.27
CA GLN A 196 -12.71 6.75 14.13
C GLN A 196 -11.88 7.92 14.67
N ARG A 197 -11.55 8.89 13.82
CA ARG A 197 -10.80 10.08 14.22
C ARG A 197 -11.62 10.96 15.18
N LEU A 198 -12.89 11.14 14.91
CA LEU A 198 -13.81 11.85 15.83
C LEU A 198 -13.94 11.17 17.19
N LEU A 199 -13.99 9.84 17.23
CA LEU A 199 -13.97 9.10 18.49
C LEU A 199 -12.69 9.37 19.28
N GLY A 200 -11.54 9.37 18.62
CA GLY A 200 -10.25 9.72 19.24
C GLY A 200 -10.19 11.16 19.72
N PHE A 201 -10.66 12.10 18.89
CA PHE A 201 -10.76 13.52 19.21
C PHE A 201 -11.64 13.75 20.44
N ARG A 202 -12.87 13.25 20.43
CA ARG A 202 -13.84 13.38 21.56
C ARG A 202 -13.27 12.78 22.84
N SER A 203 -12.68 11.60 22.74
CA SER A 203 -12.08 10.92 23.89
C SER A 203 -10.99 11.77 24.53
N ALA A 204 -10.08 12.35 23.74
CA ALA A 204 -9.00 13.20 24.25
C ALA A 204 -9.55 14.50 24.89
N MET A 205 -10.53 15.16 24.27
CA MET A 205 -11.17 16.35 24.82
C MET A 205 -11.82 16.04 26.18
N THR A 206 -12.65 15.02 26.26
CA THR A 206 -13.37 14.63 27.49
C THR A 206 -12.42 14.21 28.61
N GLN A 207 -11.38 13.41 28.31
CA GLN A 207 -10.41 12.98 29.31
C GLN A 207 -9.61 14.14 29.92
N ASN A 208 -9.54 15.26 29.23
CA ASN A 208 -8.86 16.46 29.70
C ASN A 208 -9.82 17.56 30.17
N GLY A 209 -11.08 17.23 30.43
CA GLY A 209 -12.08 18.16 30.97
C GLY A 209 -12.53 19.24 29.99
N LEU A 210 -12.28 19.06 28.69
CA LEU A 210 -12.67 20.01 27.66
C LEU A 210 -14.01 19.60 27.02
N VAL A 211 -14.87 20.59 26.80
CA VAL A 211 -16.14 20.38 26.10
C VAL A 211 -15.89 20.45 24.60
N TRP A 212 -16.36 19.42 23.90
CA TRP A 212 -16.38 19.44 22.44
C TRP A 212 -17.81 19.69 21.96
N ARG A 213 -17.95 20.32 20.79
CA ARG A 213 -19.24 20.57 20.16
C ARG A 213 -19.20 20.15 18.70
N ASP A 214 -20.33 19.64 18.19
CA ASP A 214 -20.43 19.20 16.79
C ASP A 214 -20.06 20.28 15.79
N GLU A 215 -20.39 21.53 16.10
CA GLU A 215 -20.07 22.70 15.27
C GLU A 215 -18.55 22.91 15.02
N TYR A 216 -17.69 22.39 15.90
CA TYR A 216 -16.23 22.42 15.74
C TYR A 216 -15.67 21.22 14.96
N SER A 217 -16.54 20.45 14.34
CA SER A 217 -16.15 19.26 13.59
C SER A 217 -16.83 19.19 12.21
N PRO A 218 -16.72 20.23 11.36
CA PRO A 218 -17.36 20.21 10.06
C PRO A 218 -16.81 19.09 9.19
N ALA A 219 -17.73 18.35 8.53
CA ALA A 219 -17.36 17.40 7.50
C ALA A 219 -17.00 18.15 6.23
N CYS A 220 -15.99 17.67 5.51
CA CYS A 220 -15.66 18.18 4.19
C CYS A 220 -15.04 17.08 3.32
N SER A 221 -15.08 17.26 2.00
CA SER A 221 -14.33 16.38 1.09
C SER A 221 -12.82 16.53 1.30
N ASP A 222 -12.06 15.52 0.84
CA ASP A 222 -10.61 15.45 1.03
C ASP A 222 -9.83 16.40 0.09
N ASP A 223 -10.50 17.36 -0.54
CA ASP A 223 -9.88 18.38 -1.38
C ASP A 223 -9.52 19.66 -0.60
N THR A 224 -8.55 20.40 -1.13
CA THR A 224 -8.01 21.60 -0.48
C THR A 224 -9.02 22.74 -0.42
N LEU A 225 -9.89 22.88 -1.44
CA LEU A 225 -10.87 23.95 -1.51
C LEU A 225 -11.97 23.75 -0.47
N ALA A 226 -12.51 22.52 -0.36
CA ALA A 226 -13.53 22.19 0.63
C ALA A 226 -13.00 22.36 2.06
N ALA A 227 -11.77 21.95 2.33
CA ALA A 227 -11.13 22.15 3.63
C ALA A 227 -10.93 23.65 3.95
N GLY A 228 -10.53 24.44 2.95
CA GLY A 228 -10.39 25.90 3.09
C GLY A 228 -11.73 26.59 3.40
N PHE A 229 -12.78 26.19 2.69
CA PHE A 229 -14.14 26.72 2.93
C PHE A 229 -14.65 26.35 4.33
N ALA A 230 -14.54 25.09 4.72
CA ALA A 230 -14.94 24.64 6.06
C ALA A 230 -14.16 25.37 7.18
N THR A 231 -12.87 25.62 6.97
CA THR A 231 -12.03 26.38 7.91
C THR A 231 -12.53 27.81 8.04
N ARG A 232 -12.82 28.48 6.91
CA ARG A 232 -13.31 29.88 6.90
C ARG A 232 -14.65 29.97 7.63
N GLN A 233 -15.60 29.11 7.30
CA GLN A 233 -16.90 29.09 7.98
C GLN A 233 -16.77 28.87 9.50
N LEU A 234 -15.84 28.02 9.93
CA LEU A 234 -15.60 27.78 11.34
C LEU A 234 -15.06 29.04 12.03
N LEU A 235 -14.09 29.74 11.42
CA LEU A 235 -13.51 30.96 11.96
C LEU A 235 -14.52 32.12 12.02
N GLU A 236 -15.44 32.23 11.07
CA GLU A 236 -16.49 33.22 11.06
C GLU A 236 -17.54 33.00 12.17
N LYS A 237 -17.82 31.75 12.53
CA LYS A 237 -18.74 31.37 13.62
C LYS A 237 -18.13 31.52 15.00
N THR A 238 -16.82 31.40 15.11
CA THR A 238 -16.10 31.63 16.36
C THR A 238 -15.76 33.13 16.44
N THR A 239 -16.61 33.94 17.08
CA THR A 239 -16.27 35.32 17.46
C THR A 239 -14.89 35.34 18.12
N PRO A 240 -14.03 36.32 17.84
CA PRO A 240 -12.64 36.31 18.29
C PRO A 240 -12.56 36.39 19.80
N SER A 241 -12.31 35.28 20.45
CA SER A 241 -11.71 35.22 21.77
C SER A 241 -10.18 35.20 21.61
N PRO A 242 -9.39 35.80 22.52
CA PRO A 242 -7.96 35.99 22.34
C PRO A 242 -7.17 34.68 22.14
N PRO A 243 -5.91 34.67 21.78
CA PRO A 243 -5.18 33.74 20.94
C PRO A 243 -4.93 32.34 21.52
N SER A 244 -5.97 31.53 21.67
CA SER A 244 -5.82 30.13 22.12
C SER A 244 -6.54 29.08 21.23
N SER A 245 -6.88 29.41 19.99
CA SER A 245 -7.55 28.45 19.10
C SER A 245 -6.54 27.74 18.20
N ALA A 246 -6.57 26.42 18.20
CA ALA A 246 -5.83 25.59 17.26
C ALA A 246 -6.77 24.72 16.44
N THR A 247 -6.58 24.68 15.13
CA THR A 247 -7.32 23.84 14.21
C THR A 247 -6.44 22.67 13.79
N LEU A 248 -6.91 21.46 14.03
CA LEU A 248 -6.24 20.23 13.61
C LEU A 248 -6.76 19.79 12.24
N ARG A 249 -5.91 19.82 11.23
CA ARG A 249 -6.13 19.18 9.94
C ARG A 249 -5.38 17.86 9.91
N MET A 250 -6.09 16.77 9.70
CA MET A 250 -5.50 15.47 9.49
C MET A 250 -5.58 15.08 8.00
N PRO A 251 -4.49 14.58 7.42
CA PRO A 251 -4.44 14.12 6.04
C PRO A 251 -5.30 12.89 5.78
#